data_6a35e4a2d6a675a01243d457b5ddd055
#
_entry.id   6a35e4a2d6a675a01243d457b5ddd055
#
_cell.length_a   1.000
_cell.length_b   1.000
_cell.length_c   1.000
_cell.angle_alpha   90.00
_cell.angle_beta   90.00
_cell.angle_gamma   90.00
#
_symmetry.space_group_name_H-M   'P 1'
#
loop_
_entity.id
_entity.type
_entity.pdbx_description
1 polymer ?
#
loop_
_entity_poly.entity_id
_entity_poly.type
_entity_poly.pdbx_seq_one_letter_code
_entity_poly.pdbx_strand_id
1 'polypeptide(L)'
;AFPTVKEKAGILVKMLCFEGREASLAAAFMDLILAIYQDPALARTELTARLEPAFLMGCRCADVAVRREFLALFDASLTRSVPARVLYLLGHQNWSWMAEHYWLHQVLDLVLAAVDTTAPLIGAAYEGDHAFAQMMRHGTAAPFVSAVRTLQYADAHAADALWQALFPAIWRTTPKRLQLDLNHALIACTTHEHLLKQAAARPNVVQSLLSGALACVPALEMPPHVLKYLGKTFQAWYISMEQLQEQLYVLRADDAVRESTQDALAEAYAELSEADYFYGLWRRRCMFPETISALASEQS
;
A
#
# COMPACT_ATOMS: atom_id res chain seq x y z
N ALA A 1 41.38 -9.76 -1.66
CA ALA A 1 41.23 -11.11 -2.15
C ALA A 1 40.24 -11.13 -3.31
N PHE A 2 40.55 -11.85 -4.37
CA PHE A 2 39.67 -12.08 -5.51
C PHE A 2 38.79 -13.32 -5.25
N PRO A 3 37.47 -13.32 -5.60
CA PRO A 3 36.70 -12.22 -6.17
C PRO A 3 36.32 -11.15 -5.12
N THR A 4 36.15 -9.92 -5.56
CA THR A 4 35.73 -8.79 -4.73
C THR A 4 34.27 -8.95 -4.26
N VAL A 5 33.86 -8.23 -3.22
CA VAL A 5 32.47 -8.24 -2.72
C VAL A 5 31.49 -7.88 -3.84
N LYS A 6 31.84 -6.92 -4.70
CA LYS A 6 31.03 -6.50 -5.84
C LYS A 6 30.83 -7.63 -6.84
N GLU A 7 31.87 -8.38 -7.14
CA GLU A 7 31.82 -9.51 -8.09
C GLU A 7 31.01 -10.68 -7.51
N LYS A 8 31.19 -10.99 -6.21
CA LYS A 8 30.38 -12.00 -5.50
C LYS A 8 28.90 -11.63 -5.55
N ALA A 9 28.56 -10.39 -5.19
CA ALA A 9 27.19 -9.91 -5.25
C ALA A 9 26.64 -9.97 -6.68
N GLY A 10 27.43 -9.59 -7.68
CA GLY A 10 27.01 -9.64 -9.10
C GLY A 10 26.72 -11.06 -9.59
N ILE A 11 27.46 -12.06 -9.11
CA ILE A 11 27.18 -13.48 -9.41
C ILE A 11 25.86 -13.89 -8.75
N LEU A 12 25.69 -13.61 -7.46
CA LEU A 12 24.49 -13.98 -6.70
C LEU A 12 23.23 -13.31 -7.26
N VAL A 13 23.29 -12.05 -7.67
CA VAL A 13 22.16 -11.36 -8.31
C VAL A 13 21.79 -12.02 -9.65
N LYS A 14 22.76 -12.52 -10.42
CA LYS A 14 22.45 -13.29 -11.64
C LYS A 14 21.73 -14.61 -11.36
N MET A 15 21.89 -15.19 -10.16
CA MET A 15 21.20 -16.42 -9.77
C MET A 15 19.70 -16.21 -9.52
N LEU A 16 19.20 -14.96 -9.49
CA LEU A 16 17.76 -14.67 -9.48
C LEU A 16 17.04 -15.32 -10.67
N CYS A 17 17.74 -15.59 -11.79
CA CYS A 17 17.16 -16.28 -12.92
C CYS A 17 16.75 -17.75 -12.65
N PHE A 18 17.12 -18.32 -11.50
CA PHE A 18 16.67 -19.65 -11.09
C PHE A 18 15.22 -19.66 -10.61
N GLU A 19 14.66 -18.48 -10.28
CA GLU A 19 13.24 -18.40 -9.99
C GLU A 19 12.41 -18.86 -11.20
N GLY A 20 11.49 -19.78 -10.94
CA GLY A 20 10.60 -20.32 -11.98
C GLY A 20 11.27 -21.34 -12.95
N ARG A 21 12.55 -21.70 -12.75
CA ARG A 21 13.23 -22.73 -13.57
C ARG A 21 13.29 -24.07 -12.83
N GLU A 22 14.31 -24.26 -12.01
CA GLU A 22 14.55 -25.53 -11.32
C GLU A 22 14.38 -25.36 -9.82
N ALA A 23 13.37 -26.03 -9.25
CA ALA A 23 12.97 -25.85 -7.85
C ALA A 23 14.11 -26.15 -6.86
N SER A 24 14.96 -27.16 -7.17
CA SER A 24 16.10 -27.53 -6.31
C SER A 24 17.18 -26.45 -6.26
N LEU A 25 17.46 -25.81 -7.41
CA LEU A 25 18.43 -24.72 -7.47
C LEU A 25 17.89 -23.45 -6.82
N ALA A 26 16.60 -23.16 -7.01
CA ALA A 26 15.94 -22.03 -6.35
C ALA A 26 15.98 -22.19 -4.83
N ALA A 27 15.67 -23.38 -4.30
CA ALA A 27 15.72 -23.67 -2.88
C ALA A 27 17.15 -23.51 -2.33
N ALA A 28 18.15 -24.14 -2.95
CA ALA A 28 19.54 -24.01 -2.53
C ALA A 28 20.04 -22.54 -2.58
N PHE A 29 19.57 -21.77 -3.54
CA PHE A 29 19.86 -20.34 -3.62
C PHE A 29 19.22 -19.56 -2.47
N MET A 30 17.95 -19.85 -2.12
CA MET A 30 17.30 -19.22 -0.97
C MET A 30 18.01 -19.55 0.34
N ASP A 31 18.40 -20.80 0.55
CA ASP A 31 19.18 -21.22 1.73
C ASP A 31 20.51 -20.46 1.84
N LEU A 32 21.19 -20.26 0.71
CA LEU A 32 22.44 -19.50 0.67
C LEU A 32 22.21 -18.01 1.03
N ILE A 33 21.17 -17.38 0.45
CA ILE A 33 20.82 -15.98 0.77
C ILE A 33 20.45 -15.85 2.25
N LEU A 34 19.65 -16.76 2.77
CA LEU A 34 19.27 -16.79 4.17
C LEU A 34 20.50 -16.86 5.09
N ALA A 35 21.42 -17.78 4.81
CA ALA A 35 22.67 -17.92 5.55
C ALA A 35 23.53 -16.64 5.53
N ILE A 36 23.58 -15.94 4.39
CA ILE A 36 24.30 -14.66 4.26
C ILE A 36 23.67 -13.57 5.16
N TYR A 37 22.35 -13.49 5.22
CA TYR A 37 21.67 -12.49 6.03
C TYR A 37 21.65 -12.84 7.52
N GLN A 38 21.75 -14.10 7.88
CA GLN A 38 21.85 -14.58 9.26
C GLN A 38 23.27 -14.46 9.84
N ASP A 39 24.30 -14.38 9.00
CA ASP A 39 25.68 -14.22 9.44
C ASP A 39 25.94 -12.81 9.99
N PRO A 40 26.24 -12.65 11.30
CA PRO A 40 26.51 -11.34 11.89
C PRO A 40 27.68 -10.58 11.24
N ALA A 41 28.65 -11.29 10.67
CA ALA A 41 29.80 -10.69 10.01
C ALA A 41 29.45 -10.10 8.63
N LEU A 42 28.40 -10.59 8.00
CA LEU A 42 27.94 -10.16 6.68
C LEU A 42 26.71 -9.24 6.78
N ALA A 43 25.96 -9.30 7.87
CA ALA A 43 24.81 -8.45 8.09
C ALA A 43 25.19 -6.96 8.02
N ARG A 44 24.38 -6.17 7.34
CA ARG A 44 24.57 -4.71 7.13
C ARG A 44 25.87 -4.34 6.39
N THR A 45 26.37 -5.21 5.55
CA THR A 45 27.51 -4.93 4.68
C THR A 45 27.05 -4.53 3.27
N GLU A 46 28.00 -4.06 2.43
CA GLU A 46 27.72 -3.79 1.02
C GLU A 46 27.17 -5.03 0.30
N LEU A 47 27.57 -6.24 0.73
CA LEU A 47 27.07 -7.49 0.15
C LEU A 47 25.56 -7.63 0.35
N THR A 48 25.09 -7.52 1.59
CA THR A 48 23.65 -7.63 1.89
C THR A 48 22.84 -6.51 1.24
N ALA A 49 23.35 -5.28 1.20
CA ALA A 49 22.69 -4.19 0.50
C ALA A 49 22.50 -4.47 -1.00
N ARG A 50 23.48 -5.09 -1.65
CA ARG A 50 23.39 -5.47 -3.07
C ARG A 50 22.51 -6.70 -3.32
N LEU A 51 22.29 -7.53 -2.29
CA LEU A 51 21.46 -8.74 -2.36
C LEU A 51 20.00 -8.49 -1.98
N GLU A 52 19.59 -7.24 -1.72
CA GLU A 52 18.20 -6.88 -1.44
C GLU A 52 17.20 -7.52 -2.43
N PRO A 53 17.44 -7.54 -3.76
CA PRO A 53 16.56 -8.23 -4.70
C PRO A 53 16.35 -9.72 -4.39
N ALA A 54 17.42 -10.43 -4.02
CA ALA A 54 17.35 -11.84 -3.66
C ALA A 54 16.63 -12.05 -2.32
N PHE A 55 16.86 -11.16 -1.36
CA PHE A 55 16.14 -11.16 -0.09
C PHE A 55 14.63 -10.97 -0.28
N LEU A 56 14.21 -9.99 -1.08
CA LEU A 56 12.79 -9.75 -1.40
C LEU A 56 12.16 -10.93 -2.16
N MET A 57 12.93 -11.62 -3.02
CA MET A 57 12.49 -12.87 -3.65
C MET A 57 12.21 -13.96 -2.58
N GLY A 58 13.03 -14.07 -1.55
CA GLY A 58 12.79 -14.96 -0.41
C GLY A 58 11.52 -14.60 0.36
N CYS A 59 11.24 -13.30 0.55
CA CYS A 59 10.01 -12.82 1.20
C CYS A 59 8.71 -13.17 0.45
N ARG A 60 8.78 -13.52 -0.83
CA ARG A 60 7.64 -13.96 -1.65
C ARG A 60 7.70 -15.43 -2.07
N CYS A 61 8.66 -16.19 -1.55
CA CYS A 61 8.81 -17.61 -1.88
C CYS A 61 7.50 -18.37 -1.69
N ALA A 62 7.19 -19.29 -2.62
CA ALA A 62 6.00 -20.14 -2.53
C ALA A 62 6.09 -21.07 -1.31
N ASP A 63 7.29 -21.53 -0.96
CA ASP A 63 7.51 -22.29 0.28
C ASP A 63 7.25 -21.39 1.50
N VAL A 64 6.26 -21.79 2.29
CA VAL A 64 5.80 -21.05 3.47
C VAL A 64 6.88 -21.00 4.56
N ALA A 65 7.67 -22.07 4.72
CA ALA A 65 8.71 -22.13 5.73
C ALA A 65 9.84 -21.16 5.39
N VAL A 66 10.35 -21.21 4.17
CA VAL A 66 11.38 -20.30 3.66
C VAL A 66 10.91 -18.85 3.74
N ARG A 67 9.70 -18.55 3.25
CA ARG A 67 9.12 -17.20 3.31
C ARG A 67 9.04 -16.65 4.73
N ARG A 68 8.65 -17.48 5.71
CA ARG A 68 8.56 -17.08 7.11
C ARG A 68 9.92 -16.73 7.71
N GLU A 69 10.98 -17.43 7.33
CA GLU A 69 12.33 -17.12 7.81
C GLU A 69 12.82 -15.77 7.29
N PHE A 70 12.63 -15.48 6.00
CA PHE A 70 12.95 -14.16 5.43
C PHE A 70 12.14 -13.04 6.08
N LEU A 71 10.83 -13.23 6.24
CA LEU A 71 9.97 -12.26 6.90
C LEU A 71 10.32 -12.05 8.37
N ALA A 72 10.77 -13.09 9.08
CA ALA A 72 11.23 -12.96 10.46
C ALA A 72 12.53 -12.11 10.56
N LEU A 73 13.47 -12.30 9.64
CA LEU A 73 14.67 -11.46 9.55
C LEU A 73 14.31 -10.01 9.22
N PHE A 74 13.38 -9.80 8.31
CA PHE A 74 12.91 -8.46 7.96
C PHE A 74 12.21 -7.81 9.16
N ASP A 75 11.31 -8.51 9.83
CA ASP A 75 10.63 -8.04 11.05
C ASP A 75 11.63 -7.63 12.15
N ALA A 76 12.67 -8.43 12.35
CA ALA A 76 13.71 -8.15 13.34
C ALA A 76 14.51 -6.86 13.02
N SER A 77 14.56 -6.45 11.76
CA SER A 77 15.24 -5.22 11.33
C SER A 77 14.39 -3.96 11.49
N LEU A 78 13.07 -4.11 11.68
CA LEU A 78 12.11 -3.02 11.70
C LEU A 78 11.75 -2.58 13.13
N THR A 79 11.31 -1.33 13.26
CA THR A 79 10.75 -0.81 14.51
C THR A 79 9.47 -1.54 14.92
N ARG A 80 9.19 -1.61 16.22
CA ARG A 80 7.94 -2.17 16.76
C ARG A 80 6.76 -1.20 16.71
N SER A 81 6.99 0.08 16.46
CA SER A 81 5.93 1.06 16.28
C SER A 81 5.22 0.83 14.94
N VAL A 82 3.94 0.46 14.98
CA VAL A 82 3.15 0.19 13.77
C VAL A 82 3.12 1.39 12.82
N PRO A 83 2.83 2.65 13.25
CA PRO A 83 2.85 3.80 12.35
C PRO A 83 4.21 4.05 11.70
N ALA A 84 5.30 3.97 12.49
CA ALA A 84 6.65 4.18 11.97
C ALA A 84 7.08 3.05 11.01
N ARG A 85 6.60 1.83 11.25
CA ARG A 85 6.83 0.68 10.36
C ARG A 85 6.11 0.86 9.03
N VAL A 86 4.84 1.26 9.04
CA VAL A 86 4.08 1.55 7.81
C VAL A 86 4.75 2.68 7.02
N LEU A 87 5.19 3.74 7.71
CA LEU A 87 5.94 4.83 7.07
C LEU A 87 7.21 4.32 6.39
N TYR A 88 7.98 3.45 7.05
CA TYR A 88 9.17 2.85 6.45
C TYR A 88 8.82 1.99 5.22
N LEU A 89 7.84 1.11 5.35
CA LEU A 89 7.46 0.18 4.29
C LEU A 89 6.89 0.87 3.05
N LEU A 90 6.17 1.99 3.21
CA LEU A 90 5.64 2.75 2.07
C LEU A 90 6.64 3.79 1.54
N GLY A 91 7.42 4.44 2.41
CA GLY A 91 8.24 5.58 2.04
C GLY A 91 9.72 5.27 1.77
N HIS A 92 10.27 4.20 2.34
CA HIS A 92 11.70 3.94 2.29
C HIS A 92 12.08 2.59 1.69
N GLN A 93 11.17 1.57 1.76
CA GLN A 93 11.44 0.27 1.17
C GLN A 93 11.39 0.35 -0.35
N ASN A 94 12.41 -0.18 -1.02
CA ASN A 94 12.42 -0.28 -2.47
C ASN A 94 11.66 -1.54 -2.94
N TRP A 95 10.47 -1.35 -3.52
CA TRP A 95 9.62 -2.42 -4.05
C TRP A 95 9.81 -2.67 -5.54
N SER A 96 10.74 -2.01 -6.21
CA SER A 96 10.93 -2.11 -7.67
C SER A 96 11.19 -3.56 -8.14
N TRP A 97 11.86 -4.36 -7.32
CA TRP A 97 12.11 -5.79 -7.60
C TRP A 97 10.90 -6.69 -7.42
N MET A 98 9.89 -6.21 -6.72
CA MET A 98 8.63 -6.93 -6.53
C MET A 98 7.46 -6.25 -7.26
N ALA A 99 7.73 -5.32 -8.16
CA ALA A 99 6.72 -4.52 -8.83
C ALA A 99 5.75 -5.32 -9.72
N GLU A 100 6.13 -6.52 -10.16
CA GLU A 100 5.28 -7.44 -10.94
C GLU A 100 4.37 -8.29 -10.04
N HIS A 101 4.58 -8.25 -8.73
CA HIS A 101 3.87 -9.05 -7.74
C HIS A 101 3.06 -8.17 -6.81
N TYR A 102 2.02 -8.75 -6.26
CA TYR A 102 1.20 -8.07 -5.26
C TYR A 102 1.93 -8.04 -3.90
N TRP A 103 2.92 -7.14 -3.77
CA TRP A 103 3.81 -7.05 -2.60
C TRP A 103 3.11 -6.55 -1.32
N LEU A 104 1.82 -6.17 -1.41
CA LEU A 104 1.04 -5.78 -0.23
C LEU A 104 0.91 -6.92 0.79
N HIS A 105 1.00 -8.18 0.35
CA HIS A 105 1.09 -9.34 1.25
C HIS A 105 2.24 -9.21 2.26
N GLN A 106 3.43 -8.82 1.78
CA GLN A 106 4.62 -8.67 2.61
C GLN A 106 4.48 -7.49 3.57
N VAL A 107 3.94 -6.38 3.09
CA VAL A 107 3.65 -5.21 3.94
C VAL A 107 2.69 -5.57 5.06
N LEU A 108 1.58 -6.23 4.75
CA LEU A 108 0.58 -6.65 5.73
C LEU A 108 1.14 -7.64 6.75
N ASP A 109 1.92 -8.60 6.30
CA ASP A 109 2.57 -9.58 7.20
C ASP A 109 3.50 -8.88 8.19
N LEU A 110 4.33 -7.95 7.70
CA LEU A 110 5.26 -7.17 8.54
C LEU A 110 4.52 -6.21 9.49
N VAL A 111 3.42 -5.59 9.04
CA VAL A 111 2.60 -4.73 9.91
C VAL A 111 1.94 -5.54 11.01
N LEU A 112 1.34 -6.68 10.68
CA LEU A 112 0.70 -7.58 11.65
C LEU A 112 1.70 -8.20 12.63
N ALA A 113 2.96 -8.41 12.23
CA ALA A 113 4.03 -8.87 13.10
C ALA A 113 4.38 -7.87 14.21
N ALA A 114 4.05 -6.58 14.04
CA ALA A 114 4.27 -5.55 15.06
C ALA A 114 3.13 -5.43 16.07
N VAL A 115 1.99 -6.07 15.81
CA VAL A 115 0.82 -6.01 16.71
C VAL A 115 1.13 -6.76 18.00
N ASP A 116 0.75 -6.17 19.13
CA ASP A 116 0.81 -6.86 20.42
C ASP A 116 -0.21 -8.00 20.47
N THR A 117 0.28 -9.22 20.30
CA THR A 117 -0.56 -10.43 20.26
C THR A 117 -1.01 -10.88 21.63
N THR A 118 -0.50 -10.31 22.72
CA THR A 118 -0.92 -10.60 24.09
C THR A 118 -2.11 -9.75 24.51
N ALA A 119 -2.40 -8.67 23.78
CA ALA A 119 -3.52 -7.79 24.03
C ALA A 119 -4.86 -8.54 23.92
N PRO A 120 -5.85 -8.24 24.78
CA PRO A 120 -7.19 -8.80 24.65
C PRO A 120 -7.87 -8.28 23.38
N LEU A 121 -8.71 -9.12 22.75
CA LEU A 121 -9.44 -8.75 21.52
C LEU A 121 -10.44 -7.62 21.75
N ILE A 122 -10.99 -7.53 22.96
CA ILE A 122 -11.89 -6.46 23.38
C ILE A 122 -11.27 -5.73 24.56
N GLY A 123 -11.08 -4.42 24.43
CA GLY A 123 -10.55 -3.59 25.52
C GLY A 123 -11.52 -3.51 26.71
N ALA A 124 -10.98 -3.22 27.89
CA ALA A 124 -11.73 -3.11 29.15
C ALA A 124 -12.87 -2.06 29.12
N ALA A 125 -12.81 -1.10 28.22
CA ALA A 125 -13.81 -0.05 28.05
C ALA A 125 -15.08 -0.48 27.28
N TYR A 126 -15.12 -1.72 26.78
CA TYR A 126 -16.33 -2.20 26.10
C TYR A 126 -17.35 -2.73 27.11
N GLU A 127 -18.47 -2.05 27.20
CA GLU A 127 -19.55 -2.35 28.20
C GLU A 127 -20.59 -3.38 27.74
N GLY A 128 -20.44 -3.94 26.52
CA GLY A 128 -21.38 -4.95 26.01
C GLY A 128 -21.34 -6.26 26.82
N ASP A 129 -22.52 -6.74 27.22
CA ASP A 129 -22.66 -7.91 28.12
C ASP A 129 -23.22 -9.16 27.42
N HIS A 130 -23.13 -9.24 26.11
CA HIS A 130 -23.56 -10.45 25.39
C HIS A 130 -22.49 -11.55 25.42
N ALA A 131 -22.92 -12.79 25.26
CA ALA A 131 -22.06 -13.99 25.32
C ALA A 131 -20.82 -13.89 24.41
N PHE A 132 -20.95 -13.30 23.23
CA PHE A 132 -19.83 -13.07 22.31
C PHE A 132 -18.78 -12.11 22.91
N ALA A 133 -19.22 -11.00 23.52
CA ALA A 133 -18.33 -10.05 24.16
C ALA A 133 -17.58 -10.68 25.34
N GLN A 134 -18.27 -11.49 26.15
CA GLN A 134 -17.65 -12.23 27.26
C GLN A 134 -16.60 -13.22 26.75
N MET A 135 -16.89 -13.97 25.69
CA MET A 135 -15.93 -14.88 25.07
C MET A 135 -14.68 -14.13 24.54
N MET A 136 -14.87 -12.96 23.93
CA MET A 136 -13.79 -12.16 23.36
C MET A 136 -12.94 -11.44 24.43
N ARG A 137 -13.48 -11.14 25.61
CA ARG A 137 -12.71 -10.55 26.74
C ARG A 137 -11.59 -11.46 27.22
N HIS A 138 -11.76 -12.77 27.11
CA HIS A 138 -10.78 -13.77 27.53
C HIS A 138 -9.86 -14.21 26.38
N GLY A 139 -10.19 -13.81 25.14
CA GLY A 139 -9.39 -14.10 23.95
C GLY A 139 -8.23 -13.11 23.80
N THR A 140 -7.05 -13.62 23.38
CA THR A 140 -5.93 -12.77 22.97
C THR A 140 -5.96 -12.52 21.46
N ALA A 141 -5.26 -11.51 20.99
CA ALA A 141 -5.14 -11.21 19.58
C ALA A 141 -4.32 -12.26 18.78
N ALA A 142 -3.54 -13.11 19.47
CA ALA A 142 -2.63 -14.05 18.84
C ALA A 142 -3.26 -15.00 17.80
N PRO A 143 -4.34 -15.76 18.12
CA PRO A 143 -4.96 -16.65 17.13
C PRO A 143 -5.54 -15.88 15.93
N PHE A 144 -6.15 -14.71 16.20
CA PHE A 144 -6.71 -13.85 15.16
C PHE A 144 -5.63 -13.34 14.22
N VAL A 145 -4.57 -12.74 14.76
CA VAL A 145 -3.44 -12.21 13.96
C VAL A 145 -2.77 -13.34 13.15
N SER A 146 -2.58 -14.53 13.75
CA SER A 146 -2.03 -15.68 13.04
C SER A 146 -2.91 -16.14 11.89
N ALA A 147 -4.23 -16.22 12.10
CA ALA A 147 -5.18 -16.61 11.05
C ALA A 147 -5.20 -15.59 9.91
N VAL A 148 -5.24 -14.29 10.22
CA VAL A 148 -5.26 -13.22 9.22
C VAL A 148 -3.96 -13.17 8.41
N ARG A 149 -2.81 -13.34 9.06
CA ARG A 149 -1.49 -13.45 8.39
C ARG A 149 -1.42 -14.62 7.40
N THR A 150 -2.15 -15.68 7.65
CA THR A 150 -2.22 -16.82 6.73
C THR A 150 -3.24 -16.57 5.62
N LEU A 151 -4.43 -16.08 5.98
CA LEU A 151 -5.54 -15.88 5.05
C LEU A 151 -5.20 -14.87 3.94
N GLN A 152 -4.46 -13.82 4.25
CA GLN A 152 -4.09 -12.80 3.26
C GLN A 152 -3.32 -13.35 2.05
N TYR A 153 -2.65 -14.50 2.20
CA TYR A 153 -1.95 -15.18 1.10
C TYR A 153 -2.86 -16.07 0.26
N ALA A 154 -4.15 -16.20 0.63
CA ALA A 154 -5.09 -17.01 -0.14
C ALA A 154 -5.34 -16.40 -1.53
N ASP A 155 -5.52 -15.09 -1.59
CA ASP A 155 -5.60 -14.33 -2.83
C ASP A 155 -5.33 -12.83 -2.60
N ALA A 156 -5.23 -12.05 -3.70
CA ALA A 156 -5.02 -10.61 -3.64
C ALA A 156 -6.23 -9.85 -3.08
N HIS A 157 -7.46 -10.37 -3.24
CA HIS A 157 -8.66 -9.74 -2.70
C HIS A 157 -8.73 -9.84 -1.18
N ALA A 158 -8.25 -10.96 -0.60
CA ALA A 158 -8.15 -11.09 0.86
C ALA A 158 -7.19 -10.06 1.45
N ALA A 159 -6.04 -9.84 0.81
CA ALA A 159 -5.08 -8.84 1.22
C ALA A 159 -5.59 -7.40 0.99
N ASP A 160 -6.29 -7.14 -0.11
CA ASP A 160 -6.95 -5.87 -0.39
C ASP A 160 -7.97 -5.52 0.71
N ALA A 161 -8.89 -6.42 1.03
CA ALA A 161 -9.88 -6.22 2.09
C ALA A 161 -9.22 -6.00 3.46
N LEU A 162 -8.14 -6.73 3.75
CA LEU A 162 -7.39 -6.55 4.98
C LEU A 162 -6.72 -5.18 5.07
N TRP A 163 -6.13 -4.71 3.98
CA TRP A 163 -5.53 -3.37 3.92
C TRP A 163 -6.58 -2.28 4.15
N GLN A 164 -7.74 -2.38 3.50
CA GLN A 164 -8.85 -1.43 3.65
C GLN A 164 -9.36 -1.36 5.09
N ALA A 165 -9.28 -2.45 5.86
CA ALA A 165 -9.65 -2.48 7.27
C ALA A 165 -8.55 -1.94 8.19
N LEU A 166 -7.29 -2.32 7.93
CA LEU A 166 -6.16 -2.02 8.83
C LEU A 166 -5.63 -0.59 8.65
N PHE A 167 -5.45 -0.12 7.42
CA PHE A 167 -4.82 1.17 7.18
C PHE A 167 -5.57 2.35 7.81
N PRO A 168 -6.91 2.45 7.71
CA PRO A 168 -7.67 3.51 8.39
C PRO A 168 -7.57 3.45 9.91
N ALA A 169 -7.52 2.24 10.49
CA ALA A 169 -7.33 2.07 11.92
C ALA A 169 -5.95 2.55 12.38
N ILE A 170 -4.91 2.21 11.63
CA ILE A 170 -3.54 2.69 11.87
C ILE A 170 -3.48 4.22 11.73
N TRP A 171 -4.05 4.75 10.65
CA TRP A 171 -4.12 6.18 10.38
C TRP A 171 -4.72 6.96 11.55
N ARG A 172 -5.87 6.52 12.06
CA ARG A 172 -6.58 7.17 13.17
C ARG A 172 -5.77 7.19 14.47
N THR A 173 -4.92 6.18 14.70
CA THR A 173 -4.06 6.10 15.88
C THR A 173 -2.69 6.76 15.69
N THR A 174 -2.36 7.15 14.46
CA THR A 174 -1.07 7.77 14.13
C THR A 174 -1.02 9.23 14.60
N PRO A 175 0.05 9.67 15.29
CA PRO A 175 0.23 11.08 15.65
C PRO A 175 0.21 11.99 14.41
N LYS A 176 -0.40 13.18 14.52
CA LYS A 176 -0.57 14.14 13.40
C LYS A 176 0.71 14.43 12.61
N ARG A 177 1.86 14.54 13.30
CA ARG A 177 3.15 14.76 12.62
C ARG A 177 3.48 13.61 11.67
N LEU A 178 3.34 12.38 12.15
CA LEU A 178 3.58 11.18 11.33
C LEU A 178 2.51 10.98 10.26
N GLN A 179 1.29 11.48 10.45
CA GLN A 179 0.26 11.44 9.41
C GLN A 179 0.68 12.23 8.17
N LEU A 180 1.31 13.41 8.33
CA LEU A 180 1.82 14.19 7.21
C LEU A 180 2.92 13.43 6.45
N ASP A 181 3.89 12.87 7.17
CA ASP A 181 4.96 12.09 6.58
C ASP A 181 4.42 10.85 5.86
N LEU A 182 3.45 10.17 6.47
CA LEU A 182 2.79 8.99 5.90
C LEU A 182 1.97 9.33 4.66
N ASN A 183 1.28 10.49 4.65
CA ASN A 183 0.56 10.98 3.47
C ASN A 183 1.54 11.21 2.30
N HIS A 184 2.63 11.91 2.53
CA HIS A 184 3.66 12.14 1.52
C HIS A 184 4.27 10.83 1.02
N ALA A 185 4.56 9.89 1.93
CA ALA A 185 5.08 8.58 1.57
C ALA A 185 4.11 7.77 0.71
N LEU A 186 2.81 7.82 1.04
CA LEU A 186 1.77 7.14 0.27
C LEU A 186 1.65 7.71 -1.14
N ILE A 187 1.62 9.03 -1.29
CA ILE A 187 1.59 9.71 -2.60
C ILE A 187 2.82 9.32 -3.42
N ALA A 188 4.01 9.42 -2.85
CA ALA A 188 5.25 9.05 -3.52
C ALA A 188 5.26 7.56 -3.94
N CYS A 189 4.78 6.68 -3.07
CA CYS A 189 4.68 5.25 -3.35
C CYS A 189 3.73 4.97 -4.51
N THR A 190 2.52 5.55 -4.50
CA THR A 190 1.50 5.29 -5.53
C THR A 190 1.87 5.84 -6.90
N THR A 191 2.71 6.87 -6.98
CA THR A 191 3.17 7.49 -8.22
C THR A 191 4.48 6.92 -8.76
N HIS A 192 5.06 5.91 -8.08
CA HIS A 192 6.35 5.37 -8.50
C HIS A 192 6.25 4.56 -9.79
N GLU A 193 7.15 4.83 -10.74
CA GLU A 193 7.14 4.24 -12.10
C GLU A 193 7.11 2.71 -12.11
N HIS A 194 7.77 2.05 -11.15
CA HIS A 194 7.81 0.59 -11.12
C HIS A 194 6.42 -0.05 -10.96
N LEU A 195 5.44 0.66 -10.38
CA LEU A 195 4.07 0.15 -10.21
C LEU A 195 3.31 0.06 -11.55
N LEU A 196 3.77 0.70 -12.62
CA LEU A 196 3.19 0.55 -13.96
C LEU A 196 3.12 -0.90 -14.42
N LYS A 197 4.03 -1.75 -13.95
CA LYS A 197 4.02 -3.19 -14.20
C LYS A 197 2.75 -3.89 -13.68
N GLN A 198 2.07 -3.30 -12.70
CA GLN A 198 0.84 -3.83 -12.11
C GLN A 198 -0.44 -3.22 -12.70
N ALA A 199 -0.34 -2.27 -13.63
CA ALA A 199 -1.51 -1.54 -14.14
C ALA A 199 -2.63 -2.45 -14.69
N ALA A 200 -2.26 -3.63 -15.21
CA ALA A 200 -3.23 -4.64 -15.70
C ALA A 200 -3.74 -5.61 -14.62
N ALA A 201 -3.10 -5.69 -13.45
CA ALA A 201 -3.53 -6.59 -12.38
C ALA A 201 -4.83 -6.12 -11.70
N ARG A 202 -5.61 -7.07 -11.14
CA ARG A 202 -6.88 -6.79 -10.43
C ARG A 202 -7.03 -7.67 -9.19
N PRO A 203 -7.09 -7.11 -7.99
CA PRO A 203 -6.68 -5.74 -7.68
C PRO A 203 -5.20 -5.52 -7.93
N ASN A 204 -4.79 -4.27 -8.19
CA ASN A 204 -3.38 -3.90 -8.13
C ASN A 204 -3.08 -3.20 -6.80
N VAL A 205 -1.81 -3.09 -6.46
CA VAL A 205 -1.38 -2.48 -5.18
C VAL A 205 -1.86 -1.03 -5.07
N VAL A 206 -1.88 -0.27 -6.17
CA VAL A 206 -2.32 1.14 -6.17
C VAL A 206 -3.80 1.25 -5.82
N GLN A 207 -4.66 0.39 -6.39
CA GLN A 207 -6.08 0.37 -6.05
C GLN A 207 -6.29 0.10 -4.56
N SER A 208 -5.58 -0.88 -4.01
CA SER A 208 -5.66 -1.21 -2.58
C SER A 208 -5.19 -0.06 -1.69
N LEU A 209 -4.06 0.58 -2.03
CA LEU A 209 -3.55 1.73 -1.30
C LEU A 209 -4.55 2.90 -1.30
N LEU A 210 -5.15 3.20 -2.45
CA LEU A 210 -6.16 4.25 -2.59
C LEU A 210 -7.45 3.93 -1.81
N SER A 211 -7.93 2.68 -1.88
CA SER A 211 -9.13 2.26 -1.14
C SER A 211 -8.95 2.41 0.38
N GLY A 212 -7.76 2.06 0.89
CA GLY A 212 -7.42 2.30 2.28
C GLY A 212 -7.34 3.78 2.64
N ALA A 213 -6.82 4.61 1.72
CA ALA A 213 -6.73 6.06 1.91
C ALA A 213 -8.11 6.72 1.97
N LEU A 214 -9.05 6.30 1.11
CA LEU A 214 -10.41 6.81 1.07
C LEU A 214 -11.16 6.60 2.40
N ALA A 215 -10.92 5.47 3.06
CA ALA A 215 -11.57 5.14 4.33
C ALA A 215 -10.96 5.84 5.56
N CYS A 216 -9.95 6.70 5.39
CA CYS A 216 -9.26 7.37 6.50
C CYS A 216 -10.07 8.50 7.11
N VAL A 217 -10.08 8.56 8.45
CA VAL A 217 -10.66 9.66 9.22
C VAL A 217 -9.62 10.15 10.26
N PRO A 218 -9.18 11.44 10.22
CA PRO A 218 -9.55 12.48 9.23
C PRO A 218 -9.15 12.10 7.81
N ALA A 219 -9.83 12.69 6.81
CA ALA A 219 -9.58 12.42 5.39
C ALA A 219 -8.10 12.63 5.04
N LEU A 220 -7.59 11.73 4.20
CA LEU A 220 -6.23 11.82 3.68
C LEU A 220 -6.28 12.64 2.39
N GLU A 221 -5.50 13.72 2.35
CA GLU A 221 -5.51 14.66 1.23
C GLU A 221 -4.55 14.20 0.13
N MET A 222 -5.10 13.88 -1.04
CA MET A 222 -4.32 13.60 -2.26
C MET A 222 -4.57 14.71 -3.29
N PRO A 223 -3.52 15.22 -3.95
CA PRO A 223 -3.68 16.23 -4.98
C PRO A 223 -4.59 15.76 -6.13
N PRO A 224 -5.51 16.60 -6.66
CA PRO A 224 -6.46 16.20 -7.69
C PRO A 224 -5.80 15.63 -8.96
N HIS A 225 -4.66 16.21 -9.38
CA HIS A 225 -3.90 15.72 -10.53
C HIS A 225 -3.29 14.33 -10.32
N VAL A 226 -2.93 13.98 -9.08
CA VAL A 226 -2.47 12.63 -8.71
C VAL A 226 -3.63 11.65 -8.80
N LEU A 227 -4.78 11.96 -8.21
CA LEU A 227 -5.98 11.12 -8.27
C LEU A 227 -6.42 10.85 -9.70
N LYS A 228 -6.41 11.88 -10.56
CA LYS A 228 -6.67 11.76 -12.00
C LYS A 228 -5.67 10.80 -12.68
N TYR A 229 -4.37 10.98 -12.43
CA TYR A 229 -3.33 10.12 -12.98
C TYR A 229 -3.53 8.65 -12.54
N LEU A 230 -3.76 8.42 -11.26
CA LEU A 230 -3.93 7.07 -10.71
C LEU A 230 -5.22 6.42 -11.21
N GLY A 231 -6.32 7.19 -11.31
CA GLY A 231 -7.57 6.75 -11.91
C GLY A 231 -7.36 6.21 -13.32
N LYS A 232 -6.71 6.99 -14.17
CA LYS A 232 -6.46 6.66 -15.58
C LYS A 232 -5.46 5.50 -15.75
N THR A 233 -4.34 5.56 -15.06
CA THR A 233 -3.22 4.61 -15.25
C THR A 233 -3.53 3.23 -14.65
N PHE A 234 -4.12 3.20 -13.46
CA PHE A 234 -4.37 1.96 -12.71
C PHE A 234 -5.83 1.53 -12.71
N GLN A 235 -6.68 2.21 -13.52
CA GLN A 235 -8.13 1.97 -13.59
C GLN A 235 -8.83 2.09 -12.22
N ALA A 236 -8.33 2.98 -11.38
CA ALA A 236 -8.88 3.29 -10.07
C ALA A 236 -9.93 4.43 -10.13
N TRP A 237 -10.72 4.49 -11.22
CA TRP A 237 -11.62 5.60 -11.53
C TRP A 237 -12.62 5.89 -10.42
N TYR A 238 -13.34 4.86 -9.95
CA TYR A 238 -14.39 5.05 -8.95
C TYR A 238 -13.83 5.53 -7.61
N ILE A 239 -12.70 4.95 -7.18
CA ILE A 239 -12.03 5.35 -5.94
C ILE A 239 -11.52 6.80 -6.04
N SER A 240 -10.91 7.14 -7.17
CA SER A 240 -10.40 8.50 -7.42
C SER A 240 -11.52 9.52 -7.50
N MET A 241 -12.65 9.19 -8.16
CA MET A 241 -13.82 10.07 -8.23
C MET A 241 -14.44 10.29 -6.84
N GLU A 242 -14.57 9.27 -6.03
CA GLU A 242 -15.12 9.38 -4.67
C GLU A 242 -14.26 10.31 -3.81
N GLN A 243 -12.94 10.18 -3.85
CA GLN A 243 -12.02 11.10 -3.18
C GLN A 243 -12.11 12.53 -3.70
N LEU A 244 -12.20 12.73 -5.03
CA LEU A 244 -12.38 14.05 -5.63
C LEU A 244 -13.71 14.68 -5.25
N GLN A 245 -14.78 13.89 -5.19
CA GLN A 245 -16.11 14.37 -4.75
C GLN A 245 -16.08 14.76 -3.27
N GLU A 246 -15.42 13.98 -2.41
CA GLU A 246 -15.26 14.32 -1.00
C GLU A 246 -14.50 15.64 -0.84
N GLN A 247 -13.39 15.82 -1.55
CA GLN A 247 -12.63 17.08 -1.54
C GLN A 247 -13.50 18.27 -2.00
N LEU A 248 -14.29 18.09 -3.05
CA LEU A 248 -15.10 19.17 -3.62
C LEU A 248 -16.29 19.56 -2.74
N TYR A 249 -16.97 18.58 -2.14
CA TYR A 249 -18.26 18.81 -1.49
C TYR A 249 -18.20 18.83 0.04
N VAL A 250 -17.25 18.14 0.63
CA VAL A 250 -17.16 17.98 2.10
C VAL A 250 -16.06 18.87 2.69
N LEU A 251 -14.86 18.86 2.11
CA LEU A 251 -13.68 19.48 2.73
C LEU A 251 -13.56 20.99 2.49
N ARG A 252 -14.47 21.61 1.73
CA ARG A 252 -14.45 23.05 1.40
C ARG A 252 -13.06 23.53 0.97
N ALA A 253 -12.49 22.84 0.02
CA ALA A 253 -11.17 23.16 -0.53
C ALA A 253 -11.06 24.63 -0.95
N ASP A 254 -9.87 25.17 -0.85
CA ASP A 254 -9.49 26.48 -1.41
C ASP A 254 -9.89 26.60 -2.89
N ASP A 255 -10.14 27.79 -3.39
CA ASP A 255 -10.68 28.02 -4.74
C ASP A 255 -9.80 27.40 -5.83
N ALA A 256 -8.47 27.47 -5.70
CA ALA A 256 -7.55 26.86 -6.66
C ALA A 256 -7.61 25.32 -6.66
N VAL A 257 -7.71 24.70 -5.48
CA VAL A 257 -7.86 23.25 -5.34
C VAL A 257 -9.23 22.82 -5.86
N ARG A 258 -10.27 23.62 -5.59
CA ARG A 258 -11.63 23.36 -6.09
C ARG A 258 -11.69 23.33 -7.62
N GLU A 259 -11.06 24.29 -8.30
CA GLU A 259 -11.00 24.31 -9.75
C GLU A 259 -10.27 23.09 -10.32
N SER A 260 -9.09 22.79 -9.80
CA SER A 260 -8.33 21.59 -10.17
C SER A 260 -9.09 20.29 -9.91
N THR A 261 -9.87 20.22 -8.82
CA THR A 261 -10.71 19.05 -8.49
C THR A 261 -11.88 18.91 -9.46
N GLN A 262 -12.51 20.03 -9.84
CA GLN A 262 -13.59 20.05 -10.85
C GLN A 262 -13.09 19.61 -12.22
N ASP A 263 -11.90 20.04 -12.64
CA ASP A 263 -11.28 19.64 -13.91
C ASP A 263 -10.95 18.13 -13.91
N ALA A 264 -10.39 17.63 -12.83
CA ALA A 264 -10.10 16.21 -12.68
C ALA A 264 -11.38 15.34 -12.72
N LEU A 265 -12.46 15.79 -12.08
CA LEU A 265 -13.78 15.12 -12.11
C LEU A 265 -14.40 15.17 -13.50
N ALA A 266 -14.36 16.34 -14.17
CA ALA A 266 -14.92 16.48 -15.52
C ALA A 266 -14.27 15.50 -16.50
N GLU A 267 -12.94 15.37 -16.44
CA GLU A 267 -12.20 14.42 -17.27
C GLU A 267 -12.54 12.97 -16.92
N ALA A 268 -12.65 12.63 -15.63
CA ALA A 268 -13.02 11.29 -15.18
C ALA A 268 -14.42 10.91 -15.68
N TYR A 269 -15.41 11.80 -15.58
CA TYR A 269 -16.76 11.56 -16.07
C TYR A 269 -16.81 11.42 -17.59
N ALA A 270 -16.02 12.23 -18.33
CA ALA A 270 -15.93 12.11 -19.78
C ALA A 270 -15.31 10.79 -20.22
N GLU A 271 -14.23 10.33 -19.59
CA GLU A 271 -13.57 9.04 -19.89
C GLU A 271 -14.49 7.84 -19.61
N LEU A 272 -15.33 7.92 -18.57
CA LEU A 272 -16.28 6.88 -18.20
C LEU A 272 -17.63 6.99 -18.93
N SER A 273 -17.81 8.02 -19.77
CA SER A 273 -19.06 8.31 -20.45
C SER A 273 -20.25 8.59 -19.50
N GLU A 274 -19.96 9.13 -18.32
CA GLU A 274 -20.95 9.48 -17.28
C GLU A 274 -21.54 10.87 -17.57
N ALA A 275 -22.37 10.93 -18.62
CA ALA A 275 -22.88 12.20 -19.17
C ALA A 275 -23.66 13.04 -18.14
N ASP A 276 -24.50 12.39 -17.31
CA ASP A 276 -25.34 13.09 -16.34
C ASP A 276 -24.51 13.77 -15.23
N TYR A 277 -23.47 13.09 -14.75
CA TYR A 277 -22.54 13.66 -13.77
C TYR A 277 -21.69 14.79 -14.38
N PHE A 278 -21.25 14.60 -15.61
CA PHE A 278 -20.52 15.63 -16.37
C PHE A 278 -21.37 16.90 -16.52
N TYR A 279 -22.61 16.78 -17.00
CA TYR A 279 -23.52 17.92 -17.13
C TYR A 279 -23.89 18.55 -15.77
N GLY A 280 -24.07 17.74 -14.74
CA GLY A 280 -24.32 18.22 -13.38
C GLY A 280 -23.18 19.09 -12.85
N LEU A 281 -21.94 18.67 -13.10
CA LEU A 281 -20.74 19.44 -12.73
C LEU A 281 -20.64 20.76 -13.52
N TRP A 282 -20.87 20.71 -14.83
CA TRP A 282 -20.91 21.90 -15.70
C TRP A 282 -21.96 22.89 -15.29
N ARG A 283 -23.18 22.47 -15.01
CA ARG A 283 -24.26 23.36 -14.52
C ARG A 283 -23.86 24.08 -13.25
N ARG A 284 -23.17 23.42 -12.31
CA ARG A 284 -22.68 24.08 -11.10
C ARG A 284 -21.59 25.12 -11.39
N ARG A 285 -20.67 24.84 -12.32
CA ARG A 285 -19.67 25.83 -12.77
C ARG A 285 -20.34 27.05 -13.45
N CYS A 286 -21.35 26.82 -14.25
CA CYS A 286 -22.08 27.88 -14.96
C CYS A 286 -23.00 28.73 -14.07
N MET A 287 -23.21 28.36 -12.82
CA MET A 287 -23.98 29.20 -11.87
C MET A 287 -23.21 30.43 -11.38
N PHE A 288 -21.91 30.51 -11.66
CA PHE A 288 -21.17 31.75 -11.44
C PHE A 288 -21.42 32.73 -12.58
N PRO A 289 -21.78 34.02 -12.29
CA PRO A 289 -22.17 35.01 -13.28
C PRO A 289 -21.18 35.20 -14.44
N GLU A 290 -19.89 35.06 -14.14
CA GLU A 290 -18.80 35.21 -15.10
C GLU A 290 -18.77 34.08 -16.16
N THR A 291 -19.19 32.87 -15.78
CA THR A 291 -19.19 31.69 -16.67
C THR A 291 -20.45 31.66 -17.56
N ILE A 292 -21.57 32.19 -17.07
CA ILE A 292 -22.81 32.31 -17.86
C ILE A 292 -22.61 33.26 -19.04
N SER A 293 -21.89 34.38 -18.83
CA SER A 293 -21.61 35.35 -19.90
C SER A 293 -20.65 34.79 -20.96
N ALA A 294 -19.64 33.98 -20.56
CA ALA A 294 -18.72 33.32 -21.46
C ALA A 294 -19.39 32.25 -22.33
N LEU A 295 -20.28 31.42 -21.76
CA LEU A 295 -21.04 30.41 -22.51
C LEU A 295 -22.08 31.01 -23.45
N ALA A 296 -22.70 32.13 -23.06
CA ALA A 296 -23.64 32.86 -23.93
C ALA A 296 -22.92 33.48 -25.14
N SER A 297 -21.63 33.84 -24.99
CA SER A 297 -20.82 34.37 -26.09
C SER A 297 -20.29 33.29 -27.06
N GLU A 298 -20.17 32.04 -26.62
CA GLU A 298 -19.78 30.94 -27.51
C GLU A 298 -20.93 30.33 -28.31
N GLN A 299 -22.18 30.61 -27.95
CA GLN A 299 -23.37 30.14 -28.66
C GLN A 299 -23.97 31.19 -29.61
N SER A 300 -23.40 32.37 -29.68
CA SER A 300 -23.77 33.45 -30.61
C SER A 300 -22.74 33.58 -31.75
#